data_fa4a322013fbb582729d85a5e8fa28cc
#
_entry.id   fa4a322013fbb582729d85a5e8fa28cc
#
_cell.length_a   1.000
_cell.length_b   1.000
_cell.length_c   1.000
_cell.angle_alpha   90.00
_cell.angle_beta   90.00
_cell.angle_gamma   90.00
#
_symmetry.space_group_name_H-M   'P 1'
#
loop_
_entity.id
_entity.type
_entity.pdbx_description
1 polymer ?
#
loop_
_entity_poly.entity_id
_entity_poly.type
_entity_poly.pdbx_seq_one_letter_code
_entity_poly.pdbx_strand_id
1 'polypeptide(L)'
;MILFDKVNKRYPSGHQAIINLSFELEAGEMAFLTGHSGAGKSTLLKLIMLLERSTSGQLLIDGKNLSRIDRTQIPYYRRNIGVVFQNHQLLFDRNIFDNVALPLFVSGLRPRDVGRRVRAALDKVGLSGKEKMNPIMLSGGEQQRLGIARAVVHKPKILLADEPTGNLDPQLSEEIMGVFNKFCEAGSTVLVASHDLELVSSIAQRLLRLEKGFLVEDKNTV
;
A
#
# COMPACT_ATOMS: atom_id res chain seq x y z
N MET A 1 15.31 -0.83 -3.60
CA MET A 1 14.24 0.14 -3.89
C MET A 1 13.80 0.95 -2.66
N ILE A 2 13.45 0.30 -1.54
CA ILE A 2 13.11 0.96 -0.27
C ILE A 2 14.21 0.61 0.73
N LEU A 3 14.92 1.60 1.28
CA LEU A 3 15.97 1.39 2.27
C LEU A 3 15.65 2.19 3.54
N PHE A 4 15.53 1.50 4.65
CA PHE A 4 15.53 2.07 5.99
C PHE A 4 16.93 1.87 6.59
N ASP A 5 17.59 2.95 7.01
CA ASP A 5 18.88 2.92 7.69
C ASP A 5 18.77 3.65 9.03
N LYS A 6 18.73 2.89 10.11
CA LYS A 6 18.65 3.35 11.52
C LYS A 6 17.52 4.37 11.73
N VAL A 7 16.39 4.16 11.08
CA VAL A 7 15.24 5.07 11.11
C VAL A 7 14.59 5.03 12.49
N ASN A 8 14.32 6.22 13.03
CA ASN A 8 13.56 6.42 14.25
C ASN A 8 12.37 7.34 13.98
N LYS A 9 11.24 7.05 14.65
CA LYS A 9 10.08 7.93 14.67
C LYS A 9 9.55 8.08 16.08
N ARG A 10 9.62 9.33 16.58
CA ARG A 10 9.01 9.75 17.83
C ARG A 10 7.96 10.79 17.54
N TYR A 11 6.75 10.61 18.07
CA TYR A 11 5.67 11.58 17.98
C TYR A 11 5.81 12.68 19.03
N PRO A 12 5.17 13.87 18.83
CA PRO A 12 5.22 14.97 19.82
C PRO A 12 4.70 14.56 21.21
N SER A 13 3.81 13.56 21.27
CA SER A 13 3.33 12.97 22.54
C SER A 13 4.42 12.24 23.35
N GLY A 14 5.64 12.09 22.80
CA GLY A 14 6.72 11.31 23.39
C GLY A 14 6.73 9.86 22.99
N HIS A 15 5.69 9.33 22.36
CA HIS A 15 5.60 7.93 21.91
C HIS A 15 6.63 7.64 20.82
N GLN A 16 7.46 6.61 21.03
CA GLN A 16 8.43 6.09 20.06
C GLN A 16 7.76 4.96 19.25
N ALA A 17 7.37 5.26 18.03
CA ALA A 17 6.65 4.31 17.17
C ALA A 17 7.57 3.44 16.32
N ILE A 18 8.78 3.93 16.00
CA ILE A 18 9.84 3.20 15.29
C ILE A 18 11.17 3.48 15.97
N ILE A 19 11.96 2.44 16.17
CA ILE A 19 13.23 2.50 16.93
C ILE A 19 14.32 1.76 16.15
N ASN A 20 15.33 2.51 15.70
CA ASN A 20 16.53 2.00 15.03
C ASN A 20 16.23 0.97 13.93
N LEU A 21 15.22 1.23 13.12
CA LEU A 21 14.74 0.33 12.09
C LEU A 21 15.67 0.34 10.88
N SER A 22 16.17 -0.84 10.48
CA SER A 22 16.99 -1.01 9.28
C SER A 22 16.55 -2.25 8.51
N PHE A 23 16.22 -2.09 7.25
CA PHE A 23 15.98 -3.15 6.26
C PHE A 23 15.98 -2.55 4.86
N GLU A 24 16.12 -3.41 3.87
CA GLU A 24 16.03 -3.04 2.46
C GLU A 24 15.03 -3.95 1.74
N LEU A 25 14.18 -3.36 0.88
CA LEU A 25 13.35 -4.06 -0.09
C LEU A 25 13.83 -3.71 -1.48
N GLU A 26 14.07 -4.73 -2.29
CA GLU A 26 14.48 -4.55 -3.68
C GLU A 26 13.29 -4.15 -4.58
N ALA A 27 13.61 -3.71 -5.80
CA ALA A 27 12.57 -3.41 -6.78
C ALA A 27 11.89 -4.71 -7.24
N GLY A 28 10.55 -4.73 -7.24
CA GLY A 28 9.79 -5.92 -7.63
C GLY A 28 9.76 -7.00 -6.53
N GLU A 29 10.14 -6.67 -5.31
CA GLU A 29 10.04 -7.56 -4.17
C GLU A 29 8.69 -7.40 -3.46
N MET A 30 8.14 -8.50 -2.95
CA MET A 30 6.96 -8.51 -2.09
C MET A 30 7.35 -8.93 -0.68
N ALA A 31 6.97 -8.12 0.32
CA ALA A 31 7.17 -8.42 1.72
C ALA A 31 5.90 -8.21 2.55
N PHE A 32 5.78 -9.01 3.61
CA PHE A 32 4.73 -8.85 4.61
C PHE A 32 5.29 -8.21 5.87
N LEU A 33 4.58 -7.21 6.37
CA LEU A 33 4.89 -6.51 7.61
C LEU A 33 3.91 -6.96 8.69
N THR A 34 4.39 -7.73 9.66
CA THR A 34 3.58 -8.29 10.73
C THR A 34 3.92 -7.68 12.10
N GLY A 35 3.07 -7.94 13.08
CA GLY A 35 3.25 -7.49 14.47
C GLY A 35 1.92 -7.11 15.11
N HIS A 36 1.89 -7.06 16.43
CA HIS A 36 0.70 -6.70 17.20
C HIS A 36 0.19 -5.28 16.88
N SER A 37 -1.03 -4.99 17.30
CA SER A 37 -1.56 -3.61 17.26
C SER A 37 -0.60 -2.68 18.01
N GLY A 38 -0.29 -1.52 17.44
CA GLY A 38 0.67 -0.58 18.01
C GLY A 38 2.17 -0.94 17.79
N ALA A 39 2.50 -2.03 17.11
CA ALA A 39 3.90 -2.40 16.83
C ALA A 39 4.68 -1.41 15.95
N GLY A 40 3.98 -0.50 15.24
CA GLY A 40 4.60 0.51 14.36
C GLY A 40 4.29 0.32 12.87
N LYS A 41 3.53 -0.72 12.47
CA LYS A 41 3.23 -1.04 11.07
C LYS A 41 2.68 0.16 10.27
N SER A 42 1.56 0.73 10.71
CA SER A 42 0.95 1.88 10.03
C SER A 42 1.83 3.12 10.08
N THR A 43 2.69 3.29 11.11
CA THR A 43 3.68 4.37 11.15
C THR A 43 4.74 4.17 10.08
N LEU A 44 5.24 2.94 9.89
CA LEU A 44 6.20 2.61 8.82
C LEU A 44 5.60 2.95 7.44
N LEU A 45 4.36 2.52 7.17
CA LEU A 45 3.68 2.87 5.92
C LEU A 45 3.53 4.40 5.76
N LYS A 46 3.17 5.13 6.82
CA LYS A 46 3.07 6.61 6.80
C LYS A 46 4.41 7.29 6.50
N LEU A 47 5.53 6.74 6.96
CA LEU A 47 6.86 7.23 6.63
C LEU A 47 7.16 7.07 5.14
N ILE A 48 6.87 5.90 4.54
CA ILE A 48 7.04 5.66 3.10
C ILE A 48 6.15 6.62 2.30
N MET A 49 4.90 6.85 2.72
CA MET A 49 3.98 7.78 2.06
C MET A 49 4.33 9.27 2.26
N LEU A 50 5.34 9.59 3.09
CA LEU A 50 5.63 10.96 3.55
C LEU A 50 4.41 11.66 4.19
N LEU A 51 3.49 10.89 4.79
CA LEU A 51 2.46 11.44 5.69
C LEU A 51 3.08 11.83 7.03
N GLU A 52 4.15 11.12 7.41
CA GLU A 52 5.00 11.42 8.55
C GLU A 52 6.46 11.48 8.09
N ARG A 53 7.30 12.17 8.85
CA ARG A 53 8.75 12.19 8.64
C ARG A 53 9.46 11.46 9.77
N SER A 54 10.58 10.80 9.45
CA SER A 54 11.47 10.22 10.46
C SER A 54 12.03 11.31 11.38
N THR A 55 12.25 10.97 12.64
CA THR A 55 12.92 11.85 13.61
C THR A 55 14.43 11.82 13.43
N SER A 56 14.97 10.65 13.07
CA SER A 56 16.38 10.45 12.73
C SER A 56 16.55 9.22 11.84
N GLY A 57 17.76 8.97 11.37
CA GLY A 57 18.06 7.93 10.39
C GLY A 57 17.76 8.37 8.97
N GLN A 58 17.91 7.45 8.00
CA GLN A 58 17.68 7.72 6.59
C GLN A 58 16.65 6.76 6.01
N LEU A 59 15.68 7.33 5.29
CA LEU A 59 14.73 6.57 4.48
C LEU A 59 14.93 6.96 3.02
N LEU A 60 15.40 5.99 2.22
CA LEU A 60 15.63 6.19 0.79
C LEU A 60 14.63 5.39 -0.03
N ILE A 61 14.11 6.03 -1.07
CA ILE A 61 13.28 5.41 -2.10
C ILE A 61 13.91 5.68 -3.45
N ASP A 62 14.24 4.64 -4.21
CA ASP A 62 14.99 4.74 -5.48
C ASP A 62 16.27 5.58 -5.30
N GLY A 63 17.00 5.41 -4.20
CA GLY A 63 18.19 6.17 -3.85
C GLY A 63 17.95 7.62 -3.42
N LYS A 64 16.72 8.10 -3.40
CA LYS A 64 16.36 9.46 -2.97
C LYS A 64 16.00 9.49 -1.49
N ASN A 65 16.72 10.29 -0.70
CA ASN A 65 16.42 10.45 0.71
C ASN A 65 15.13 11.27 0.92
N LEU A 66 14.13 10.66 1.56
CA LEU A 66 12.83 11.29 1.78
C LEU A 66 12.88 12.51 2.73
N SER A 67 13.91 12.61 3.59
CA SER A 67 14.07 13.79 4.45
C SER A 67 14.37 15.06 3.65
N ARG A 68 14.94 14.93 2.44
CA ARG A 68 15.33 16.04 1.56
C ARG A 68 14.22 16.46 0.60
N ILE A 69 13.12 15.71 0.52
CA ILE A 69 11.98 16.05 -0.33
C ILE A 69 11.24 17.23 0.31
N ASP A 70 11.14 18.34 -0.41
CA ASP A 70 10.37 19.50 0.03
C ASP A 70 8.85 19.30 -0.14
N ARG A 71 8.05 20.21 0.43
CA ARG A 71 6.59 20.12 0.41
C ARG A 71 6.01 20.16 -1.00
N THR A 72 6.63 20.83 -1.92
CA THR A 72 6.16 20.99 -3.32
C THR A 72 6.41 19.72 -4.13
N GLN A 73 7.40 18.93 -3.76
CA GLN A 73 7.76 17.66 -4.40
C GLN A 73 6.93 16.47 -3.91
N ILE A 74 6.36 16.54 -2.69
CA ILE A 74 5.60 15.44 -2.09
C ILE A 74 4.44 14.94 -2.98
N PRO A 75 3.62 15.80 -3.63
CA PRO A 75 2.55 15.32 -4.52
C PRO A 75 3.08 14.50 -5.71
N TYR A 76 4.20 14.89 -6.29
CA TYR A 76 4.84 14.17 -7.39
C TYR A 76 5.42 12.83 -6.94
N TYR A 77 6.02 12.80 -5.75
CA TYR A 77 6.50 11.57 -5.13
C TYR A 77 5.35 10.58 -4.92
N ARG A 78 4.24 11.01 -4.31
CA ARG A 78 3.07 10.16 -4.02
C ARG A 78 2.39 9.60 -5.26
N ARG A 79 2.54 10.20 -6.44
CA ARG A 79 2.03 9.64 -7.71
C ARG A 79 2.66 8.30 -8.09
N ASN A 80 3.79 7.94 -7.50
CA ASN A 80 4.46 6.65 -7.72
C ASN A 80 4.02 5.58 -6.71
N ILE A 81 3.14 5.92 -5.77
CA ILE A 81 2.69 5.03 -4.69
C ILE A 81 1.21 4.74 -4.86
N GLY A 82 0.85 3.47 -4.88
CA GLY A 82 -0.52 2.99 -4.70
C GLY A 82 -0.73 2.62 -3.24
N VAL A 83 -1.88 2.97 -2.67
CA VAL A 83 -2.19 2.66 -1.28
C VAL A 83 -3.56 2.03 -1.18
N VAL A 84 -3.61 0.87 -0.54
CA VAL A 84 -4.83 0.20 -0.12
C VAL A 84 -4.99 0.42 1.38
N PHE A 85 -6.01 1.16 1.78
CA PHE A 85 -6.27 1.49 3.18
C PHE A 85 -7.23 0.49 3.82
N GLN A 86 -7.05 0.21 5.09
CA GLN A 86 -7.91 -0.65 5.89
C GLN A 86 -9.40 -0.24 5.81
N ASN A 87 -9.69 1.04 5.86
CA ASN A 87 -11.06 1.59 5.80
C ASN A 87 -11.47 2.04 4.38
N HIS A 88 -10.90 1.44 3.34
CA HIS A 88 -11.12 1.67 1.91
C HIS A 88 -10.98 3.14 1.46
N GLN A 89 -11.35 4.12 2.29
CA GLN A 89 -11.35 5.57 2.01
C GLN A 89 -11.97 5.91 0.64
N LEU A 90 -13.11 5.31 0.34
CA LEU A 90 -13.85 5.56 -0.89
C LEU A 90 -14.56 6.90 -0.85
N LEU A 91 -14.69 7.53 -2.00
CA LEU A 91 -15.46 8.77 -2.18
C LEU A 91 -16.91 8.38 -2.47
N PHE A 92 -17.78 8.48 -1.47
CA PHE A 92 -19.18 8.10 -1.56
C PHE A 92 -20.06 9.14 -2.28
N ASP A 93 -19.53 10.34 -2.51
CA ASP A 93 -20.12 11.38 -3.36
C ASP A 93 -19.84 11.17 -4.85
N ARG A 94 -19.10 10.11 -5.20
CA ARG A 94 -18.67 9.77 -6.56
C ARG A 94 -18.99 8.32 -6.89
N ASN A 95 -19.22 8.03 -8.18
CA ASN A 95 -19.42 6.67 -8.66
C ASN A 95 -18.12 5.85 -8.64
N ILE A 96 -18.22 4.57 -8.95
CA ILE A 96 -17.09 3.62 -8.99
C ILE A 96 -16.05 4.05 -10.01
N PHE A 97 -16.46 4.46 -11.21
CA PHE A 97 -15.55 4.93 -12.25
C PHE A 97 -14.69 6.10 -11.76
N ASP A 98 -15.33 7.12 -11.17
CA ASP A 98 -14.65 8.33 -10.71
C ASP A 98 -13.70 8.06 -9.54
N ASN A 99 -14.06 7.13 -8.65
CA ASN A 99 -13.15 6.67 -7.59
C ASN A 99 -11.84 6.10 -8.17
N VAL A 100 -11.93 5.23 -9.19
CA VAL A 100 -10.76 4.61 -9.81
C VAL A 100 -10.03 5.59 -10.74
N ALA A 101 -10.74 6.50 -11.39
CA ALA A 101 -10.14 7.47 -12.32
C ALA A 101 -9.31 8.55 -11.62
N LEU A 102 -9.60 8.85 -10.35
CA LEU A 102 -8.98 9.97 -9.62
C LEU A 102 -7.45 9.96 -9.66
N PRO A 103 -6.73 8.86 -9.37
CA PRO A 103 -5.27 8.84 -9.46
C PRO A 103 -4.72 9.14 -10.87
N LEU A 104 -5.46 8.75 -11.90
CA LEU A 104 -5.08 9.02 -13.29
C LEU A 104 -5.18 10.50 -13.62
N PHE A 105 -6.25 11.17 -13.18
CA PHE A 105 -6.40 12.62 -13.36
C PHE A 105 -5.33 13.39 -12.59
N VAL A 106 -5.08 13.01 -11.33
CA VAL A 106 -4.01 13.61 -10.52
C VAL A 106 -2.63 13.42 -11.15
N SER A 107 -2.42 12.31 -11.87
CA SER A 107 -1.18 12.04 -12.62
C SER A 107 -1.12 12.77 -13.97
N GLY A 108 -2.16 13.52 -14.36
CA GLY A 108 -2.18 14.30 -15.61
C GLY A 108 -2.49 13.46 -16.86
N LEU A 109 -3.13 12.27 -16.70
CA LEU A 109 -3.49 11.45 -17.83
C LEU A 109 -4.59 12.12 -18.67
N ARG A 110 -4.49 12.01 -20.00
CA ARG A 110 -5.50 12.59 -20.89
C ARG A 110 -6.84 11.84 -20.74
N PRO A 111 -7.99 12.56 -20.74
CA PRO A 111 -9.31 11.96 -20.52
C PRO A 111 -9.62 10.75 -21.43
N ARG A 112 -9.20 10.79 -22.69
CA ARG A 112 -9.40 9.69 -23.66
C ARG A 112 -8.75 8.36 -23.23
N ASP A 113 -7.68 8.41 -22.44
CA ASP A 113 -6.91 7.24 -22.02
C ASP A 113 -7.43 6.68 -20.67
N VAL A 114 -8.11 7.51 -19.89
CA VAL A 114 -8.60 7.18 -18.54
C VAL A 114 -9.62 6.03 -18.61
N GLY A 115 -10.63 6.11 -19.45
CA GLY A 115 -11.71 5.12 -19.51
C GLY A 115 -11.22 3.70 -19.77
N ARG A 116 -10.24 3.52 -20.65
CA ARG A 116 -9.63 2.21 -20.93
C ARG A 116 -8.92 1.64 -19.70
N ARG A 117 -8.13 2.48 -19.00
CA ARG A 117 -7.38 2.04 -17.81
C ARG A 117 -8.29 1.73 -16.63
N VAL A 118 -9.34 2.54 -16.42
CA VAL A 118 -10.32 2.31 -15.37
C VAL A 118 -11.02 0.97 -15.57
N ARG A 119 -11.56 0.71 -16.78
CA ARG A 119 -12.22 -0.57 -17.07
C ARG A 119 -11.29 -1.76 -16.90
N ALA A 120 -10.05 -1.66 -17.38
CA ALA A 120 -9.06 -2.72 -17.18
C ALA A 120 -8.71 -2.96 -15.70
N ALA A 121 -8.71 -1.92 -14.86
CA ALA A 121 -8.48 -2.07 -13.43
C ALA A 121 -9.68 -2.70 -12.72
N LEU A 122 -10.90 -2.30 -13.09
CA LEU A 122 -12.15 -2.87 -12.55
C LEU A 122 -12.32 -4.33 -12.95
N ASP A 123 -11.97 -4.67 -14.18
CA ASP A 123 -11.99 -6.05 -14.68
C ASP A 123 -11.07 -6.97 -13.85
N LYS A 124 -9.84 -6.53 -13.56
CA LYS A 124 -8.88 -7.29 -12.75
C LYS A 124 -9.35 -7.61 -11.34
N VAL A 125 -10.29 -6.82 -10.80
CA VAL A 125 -10.84 -7.01 -9.45
C VAL A 125 -12.29 -7.51 -9.47
N GLY A 126 -12.81 -7.94 -10.63
CA GLY A 126 -14.17 -8.50 -10.76
C GLY A 126 -15.30 -7.49 -10.55
N LEU A 127 -15.08 -6.22 -10.91
CA LEU A 127 -16.08 -5.15 -10.80
C LEU A 127 -16.52 -4.60 -12.17
N SER A 128 -16.31 -5.35 -13.25
CA SER A 128 -16.77 -5.00 -14.60
C SER A 128 -18.30 -4.78 -14.64
N GLY A 129 -18.72 -3.74 -15.34
CA GLY A 129 -20.15 -3.39 -15.49
C GLY A 129 -20.76 -2.60 -14.33
N LYS A 130 -19.99 -2.33 -13.26
CA LYS A 130 -20.45 -1.57 -12.09
C LYS A 130 -19.99 -0.10 -12.08
N GLU A 131 -19.42 0.39 -13.16
CA GLU A 131 -18.76 1.71 -13.25
C GLU A 131 -19.65 2.86 -12.80
N LYS A 132 -20.93 2.81 -13.11
CA LYS A 132 -21.91 3.88 -12.82
C LYS A 132 -22.54 3.79 -11.42
N MET A 133 -22.33 2.69 -10.72
CA MET A 133 -22.88 2.50 -9.37
C MET A 133 -22.18 3.40 -8.35
N ASN A 134 -22.89 3.70 -7.26
CA ASN A 134 -22.29 4.36 -6.10
C ASN A 134 -21.60 3.30 -5.21
N PRO A 135 -20.42 3.57 -4.64
CA PRO A 135 -19.74 2.63 -3.75
C PRO A 135 -20.55 2.14 -2.55
N ILE A 136 -21.52 2.92 -2.07
CA ILE A 136 -22.42 2.52 -0.98
C ILE A 136 -23.28 1.28 -1.32
N MET A 137 -23.49 1.02 -2.60
CA MET A 137 -24.26 -0.13 -3.10
C MET A 137 -23.44 -1.42 -3.16
N LEU A 138 -22.14 -1.33 -2.88
CA LEU A 138 -21.21 -2.46 -2.90
C LEU A 138 -21.16 -3.14 -1.53
N SER A 139 -20.99 -4.47 -1.53
CA SER A 139 -20.61 -5.21 -0.32
C SER A 139 -19.22 -4.77 0.20
N GLY A 140 -18.89 -5.07 1.46
CA GLY A 140 -17.59 -4.72 2.04
C GLY A 140 -16.41 -5.26 1.21
N GLY A 141 -16.49 -6.51 0.75
CA GLY A 141 -15.48 -7.11 -0.12
C GLY A 141 -15.38 -6.43 -1.49
N GLU A 142 -16.50 -5.98 -2.08
CA GLU A 142 -16.47 -5.21 -3.33
C GLU A 142 -15.91 -3.81 -3.13
N GLN A 143 -16.17 -3.17 -1.98
CA GLN A 143 -15.56 -1.88 -1.63
C GLN A 143 -14.04 -2.02 -1.47
N GLN A 144 -13.58 -3.12 -0.87
CA GLN A 144 -12.15 -3.44 -0.78
C GLN A 144 -11.54 -3.59 -2.17
N ARG A 145 -12.14 -4.39 -3.05
CA ARG A 145 -11.69 -4.56 -4.43
C ARG A 145 -11.68 -3.24 -5.22
N LEU A 146 -12.66 -2.37 -4.99
CA LEU A 146 -12.68 -1.02 -5.56
C LEU A 146 -11.48 -0.19 -5.06
N GLY A 147 -11.17 -0.24 -3.76
CA GLY A 147 -9.98 0.38 -3.18
C GLY A 147 -8.68 -0.10 -3.82
N ILE A 148 -8.57 -1.40 -4.09
CA ILE A 148 -7.42 -2.00 -4.78
C ILE A 148 -7.36 -1.51 -6.23
N ALA A 149 -8.47 -1.55 -7.00
CA ALA A 149 -8.51 -1.04 -8.37
C ALA A 149 -8.01 0.40 -8.44
N ARG A 150 -8.46 1.26 -7.52
CA ARG A 150 -8.00 2.65 -7.40
C ARG A 150 -6.51 2.74 -7.11
N ALA A 151 -5.99 1.91 -6.21
CA ALA A 151 -4.57 1.93 -5.83
C ALA A 151 -3.64 1.52 -6.98
N VAL A 152 -4.10 0.66 -7.90
CA VAL A 152 -3.24 0.06 -8.93
C VAL A 152 -3.44 0.64 -10.34
N VAL A 153 -4.50 1.43 -10.59
CA VAL A 153 -4.89 1.90 -11.92
C VAL A 153 -3.80 2.69 -12.64
N HIS A 154 -2.98 3.42 -11.91
CA HIS A 154 -1.89 4.24 -12.43
C HIS A 154 -0.56 3.48 -12.53
N LYS A 155 -0.54 2.16 -12.23
CA LYS A 155 0.64 1.28 -12.22
C LYS A 155 1.76 1.83 -11.34
N PRO A 156 1.53 1.89 -10.02
CA PRO A 156 2.51 2.46 -9.10
C PRO A 156 3.79 1.62 -9.05
N LYS A 157 4.93 2.26 -8.75
CA LYS A 157 6.19 1.56 -8.49
C LYS A 157 6.19 0.87 -7.13
N ILE A 158 5.48 1.46 -6.16
CA ILE A 158 5.33 0.93 -4.80
C ILE A 158 3.85 0.76 -4.52
N LEU A 159 3.45 -0.41 -4.08
CA LEU A 159 2.10 -0.71 -3.60
C LEU A 159 2.16 -1.00 -2.10
N LEU A 160 1.49 -0.18 -1.34
CA LEU A 160 1.35 -0.34 0.11
C LEU A 160 -0.07 -0.79 0.43
N ALA A 161 -0.20 -1.78 1.29
CA ALA A 161 -1.51 -2.23 1.76
C ALA A 161 -1.50 -2.33 3.29
N ASP A 162 -2.48 -1.68 3.92
CA ASP A 162 -2.68 -1.74 5.38
C ASP A 162 -3.93 -2.59 5.66
N GLU A 163 -3.73 -3.82 6.14
CA GLU A 163 -4.76 -4.82 6.45
C GLU A 163 -5.75 -5.06 5.28
N PRO A 164 -5.27 -5.40 4.06
CA PRO A 164 -6.12 -5.43 2.88
C PRO A 164 -7.15 -6.57 2.88
N THR A 165 -7.01 -7.56 3.75
CA THR A 165 -7.86 -8.76 3.84
C THR A 165 -8.61 -8.88 5.15
N GLY A 166 -8.44 -7.95 6.09
CA GLY A 166 -8.91 -8.07 7.49
C GLY A 166 -10.42 -8.24 7.70
N ASN A 167 -11.25 -8.02 6.69
CA ASN A 167 -12.72 -8.17 6.77
C ASN A 167 -13.26 -9.07 5.64
N LEU A 168 -12.42 -9.93 5.07
CA LEU A 168 -12.77 -10.76 3.92
C LEU A 168 -12.75 -12.24 4.32
N ASP A 169 -13.52 -13.03 3.59
CA ASP A 169 -13.43 -14.48 3.69
C ASP A 169 -12.09 -14.99 3.12
N PRO A 170 -11.67 -16.21 3.48
CA PRO A 170 -10.37 -16.75 3.06
C PRO A 170 -10.20 -16.81 1.53
N GLN A 171 -11.24 -17.22 0.80
CA GLN A 171 -11.17 -17.34 -0.66
C GLN A 171 -10.92 -15.98 -1.32
N LEU A 172 -11.65 -14.95 -0.88
CA LEU A 172 -11.48 -13.59 -1.38
C LEU A 172 -10.12 -12.99 -0.98
N SER A 173 -9.62 -13.36 0.20
CA SER A 173 -8.27 -12.96 0.65
C SER A 173 -7.18 -13.50 -0.27
N GLU A 174 -7.27 -14.77 -0.67
CA GLU A 174 -6.35 -15.39 -1.64
C GLU A 174 -6.44 -14.71 -3.02
N GLU A 175 -7.66 -14.44 -3.51
CA GLU A 175 -7.85 -13.73 -4.79
C GLU A 175 -7.17 -12.35 -4.78
N ILE A 176 -7.32 -11.59 -3.69
CA ILE A 176 -6.69 -10.28 -3.53
C ILE A 176 -5.17 -10.39 -3.46
N MET A 177 -4.65 -11.36 -2.74
CA MET A 177 -3.21 -11.60 -2.70
C MET A 177 -2.67 -12.00 -4.07
N GLY A 178 -3.43 -12.78 -4.85
CA GLY A 178 -3.13 -13.08 -6.25
C GLY A 178 -3.05 -11.83 -7.14
N VAL A 179 -3.87 -10.81 -6.87
CA VAL A 179 -3.76 -9.51 -7.56
C VAL A 179 -2.44 -8.83 -7.18
N PHE A 180 -2.05 -8.80 -5.90
CA PHE A 180 -0.80 -8.18 -5.46
C PHE A 180 0.43 -8.89 -6.04
N ASN A 181 0.42 -10.22 -6.10
CA ASN A 181 1.48 -11.00 -6.76
C ASN A 181 1.66 -10.58 -8.22
N LYS A 182 0.56 -10.45 -8.99
CA LYS A 182 0.62 -10.00 -10.39
C LYS A 182 1.21 -8.59 -10.54
N PHE A 183 1.02 -7.70 -9.56
CA PHE A 183 1.68 -6.39 -9.57
C PHE A 183 3.15 -6.48 -9.22
N CYS A 184 3.52 -7.36 -8.30
CA CYS A 184 4.91 -7.67 -7.97
C CYS A 184 5.65 -8.21 -9.21
N GLU A 185 5.10 -9.22 -9.88
CA GLU A 185 5.62 -9.79 -11.14
C GLU A 185 5.74 -8.76 -12.27
N ALA A 186 4.85 -7.76 -12.27
CA ALA A 186 4.92 -6.63 -13.19
C ALA A 186 5.94 -5.54 -12.81
N GLY A 187 6.74 -5.76 -11.75
CA GLY A 187 7.84 -4.93 -11.30
C GLY A 187 7.49 -3.89 -10.23
N SER A 188 6.29 -3.92 -9.65
CA SER A 188 5.96 -3.08 -8.49
C SER A 188 6.53 -3.70 -7.21
N THR A 189 7.12 -2.88 -6.34
CA THR A 189 7.49 -3.33 -4.98
C THR A 189 6.27 -3.30 -4.10
N VAL A 190 5.95 -4.41 -3.42
CA VAL A 190 4.71 -4.58 -2.65
C VAL A 190 5.04 -4.76 -1.17
N LEU A 191 4.44 -3.95 -0.31
CA LEU A 191 4.53 -4.09 1.15
C LEU A 191 3.14 -4.18 1.75
N VAL A 192 2.81 -5.34 2.32
CA VAL A 192 1.51 -5.65 2.92
C VAL A 192 1.64 -5.72 4.43
N ALA A 193 1.00 -4.80 5.15
CA ALA A 193 0.83 -4.94 6.59
C ALA A 193 -0.37 -5.85 6.86
N SER A 194 -0.15 -6.91 7.64
CA SER A 194 -1.19 -7.85 8.05
C SER A 194 -0.91 -8.42 9.43
N HIS A 195 -1.98 -8.77 10.15
CA HIS A 195 -1.91 -9.54 11.39
C HIS A 195 -2.38 -10.99 11.21
N ASP A 196 -2.87 -11.35 10.02
CA ASP A 196 -3.27 -12.71 9.66
C ASP A 196 -2.03 -13.55 9.34
N LEU A 197 -1.53 -14.26 10.35
CA LEU A 197 -0.32 -15.07 10.24
C LEU A 197 -0.52 -16.32 9.37
N GLU A 198 -1.75 -16.85 9.29
CA GLU A 198 -2.05 -18.03 8.46
C GLU A 198 -1.96 -17.66 6.98
N LEU A 199 -2.62 -16.59 6.57
CA LEU A 199 -2.52 -16.07 5.21
C LEU A 199 -1.08 -15.68 4.86
N VAL A 200 -0.40 -15.00 5.77
CA VAL A 200 1.01 -14.60 5.58
C VAL A 200 1.90 -15.83 5.38
N SER A 201 1.77 -16.87 6.21
CA SER A 201 2.61 -18.07 6.12
C SER A 201 2.39 -18.87 4.84
N SER A 202 1.19 -18.81 4.25
CA SER A 202 0.88 -19.52 3.01
C SER A 202 1.38 -18.82 1.73
N ILE A 203 1.64 -17.50 1.79
CA ILE A 203 1.90 -16.68 0.59
C ILE A 203 3.24 -15.90 0.70
N ALA A 204 3.71 -15.64 1.92
CA ALA A 204 4.84 -14.75 2.14
C ALA A 204 6.14 -15.30 1.58
N GLN A 205 6.76 -14.51 0.71
CA GLN A 205 8.15 -14.73 0.27
C GLN A 205 9.15 -14.10 1.24
N ARG A 206 8.77 -13.00 1.89
CA ARG A 206 9.57 -12.32 2.91
C ARG A 206 8.70 -11.79 4.03
N LEU A 207 9.13 -12.00 5.26
CA LEU A 207 8.47 -11.59 6.49
C LEU A 207 9.31 -10.58 7.27
N LEU A 208 8.73 -9.41 7.52
CA LEU A 208 9.26 -8.38 8.41
C LEU A 208 8.37 -8.31 9.64
N ARG A 209 8.88 -8.69 10.82
CA ARG A 209 8.10 -8.65 12.06
C ARG A 209 8.53 -7.49 12.95
N LEU A 210 7.57 -6.63 13.25
CA LEU A 210 7.74 -5.53 14.20
C LEU A 210 7.22 -5.89 15.58
N GLU A 211 7.98 -5.49 16.60
CA GLU A 211 7.56 -5.53 17.99
C GLU A 211 8.00 -4.25 18.71
N LYS A 212 7.03 -3.50 19.27
CA LYS A 212 7.28 -2.25 20.02
C LYS A 212 8.21 -1.25 19.30
N GLY A 213 8.07 -1.15 17.99
CA GLY A 213 8.86 -0.25 17.15
C GLY A 213 10.19 -0.81 16.65
N PHE A 214 10.59 -2.00 17.05
CA PHE A 214 11.80 -2.69 16.59
C PHE A 214 11.48 -3.71 15.50
N LEU A 215 12.38 -3.91 14.55
CA LEU A 215 12.39 -5.05 13.65
C LEU A 215 13.02 -6.23 14.40
N VAL A 216 12.22 -7.24 14.72
CA VAL A 216 12.67 -8.42 15.48
C VAL A 216 12.91 -9.63 14.58
N GLU A 217 12.39 -9.61 13.37
CA GLU A 217 12.57 -10.67 12.39
C GLU A 217 12.55 -10.09 10.98
N ASP A 218 13.50 -10.51 10.15
CA ASP A 218 13.58 -10.25 8.71
C ASP A 218 14.09 -11.54 8.07
N LYS A 219 13.17 -12.29 7.45
CA LYS A 219 13.51 -13.57 6.83
C LYS A 219 12.79 -13.77 5.53
N ASN A 220 13.47 -14.39 4.57
CA ASN A 220 12.84 -14.97 3.40
C ASN A 220 12.17 -16.29 3.82
N THR A 221 10.89 -16.43 3.48
CA THR A 221 10.16 -17.68 3.64
C THR A 221 10.35 -18.44 2.34
N VAL A 222 11.16 -19.50 2.35
CA VAL A 222 11.37 -20.39 1.21
C VAL A 222 10.31 -21.48 1.23
#